data_6a409b13b5fb00cbb8e73bc5dd714208
#
_entry.id   6a409b13b5fb00cbb8e73bc5dd714208
#
_cell.length_a   1.000
_cell.length_b   1.000
_cell.length_c   1.000
_cell.angle_alpha   90.00
_cell.angle_beta   90.00
_cell.angle_gamma   90.00
#
_symmetry.space_group_name_H-M   'P 1'
#
loop_
_entity.id
_entity.type
_entity.pdbx_description
1 polymer ?
#
loop_
_entity_poly.entity_id
_entity_poly.type
_entity_poly.pdbx_seq_one_letter_code
_entity_poly.pdbx_strand_id
1 'polypeptide(L)'
;MTDTPTLALGEARVGFRGRISALDMSRADGAGLPAPELERRLIELGFVEGADVELLHQGLFGGDPIAVRVAATTIALRRREAMAIVVVPR
;
A
#
# COMPACT_ATOMS: atom_id res chain seq x y z
N MET A 1 -5.28 -16.02 -22.15
CA MET A 1 -4.58 -14.83 -21.66
C MET A 1 -4.66 -14.82 -20.13
N THR A 2 -3.55 -14.64 -19.52
CA THR A 2 -3.48 -14.69 -18.07
C THR A 2 -3.47 -13.26 -17.51
N ASP A 3 -4.45 -12.94 -16.68
CA ASP A 3 -4.47 -11.64 -16.01
C ASP A 3 -3.40 -11.62 -14.92
N THR A 4 -2.72 -10.50 -14.79
CA THR A 4 -1.78 -10.33 -13.69
C THR A 4 -2.59 -10.18 -12.40
N PRO A 5 -2.32 -11.02 -11.38
CA PRO A 5 -3.06 -10.90 -10.14
C PRO A 5 -2.73 -9.60 -9.43
N THR A 6 -3.73 -8.97 -8.88
CA THR A 6 -3.57 -7.78 -8.07
C THR A 6 -4.03 -8.06 -6.65
N LEU A 7 -3.46 -7.31 -5.71
CA LEU A 7 -3.90 -7.36 -4.32
C LEU A 7 -3.77 -5.98 -3.70
N ALA A 8 -4.42 -5.78 -2.57
CA ALA A 8 -4.26 -4.57 -1.80
C ALA A 8 -2.99 -4.71 -0.96
N LEU A 9 -2.15 -3.68 -0.93
CA LEU A 9 -0.92 -3.71 -0.13
C LEU A 9 -1.23 -3.97 1.34
N GLY A 10 -2.37 -3.51 1.83
CA GLY A 10 -2.80 -3.74 3.21
C GLY A 10 -3.03 -5.21 3.57
N GLU A 11 -3.14 -6.10 2.58
CA GLU A 11 -3.29 -7.54 2.78
C GLU A 11 -1.99 -8.30 2.53
N ALA A 12 -0.93 -7.62 2.11
CA ALA A 12 0.33 -8.27 1.78
C ALA A 12 1.06 -8.73 3.05
N ARG A 13 2.00 -9.66 2.85
CA ARG A 13 2.83 -10.20 3.92
C ARG A 13 4.21 -9.57 3.89
N VAL A 14 4.89 -9.60 5.03
CA VAL A 14 6.29 -9.17 5.12
C VAL A 14 7.11 -9.92 4.07
N GLY A 15 7.94 -9.17 3.36
CA GLY A 15 8.74 -9.70 2.27
C GLY A 15 8.10 -9.51 0.89
N PHE A 16 6.85 -9.06 0.85
CA PHE A 16 6.19 -8.78 -0.44
C PHE A 16 6.97 -7.71 -1.19
N ARG A 17 7.18 -7.94 -2.47
CA ARG A 17 7.74 -6.98 -3.41
C ARG A 17 6.81 -6.87 -4.60
N GLY A 18 6.52 -5.64 -4.99
CA GLY A 18 5.59 -5.42 -6.08
C GLY A 18 5.71 -4.05 -6.69
N ARG A 19 4.78 -3.77 -7.56
CA ARG A 19 4.66 -2.48 -8.24
C ARG A 19 3.25 -1.98 -8.06
N ILE A 20 3.11 -0.68 -7.86
CA ILE A 20 1.80 -0.06 -7.72
C ILE A 20 1.10 -0.04 -9.07
N SER A 21 -0.09 -0.63 -9.11
CA SER A 21 -0.95 -0.67 -10.30
C SER A 21 -1.90 0.51 -10.31
N ALA A 22 -2.45 0.86 -9.14
CA ALA A 22 -3.45 1.93 -9.04
C ALA A 22 -3.67 2.28 -7.57
N LEU A 23 -4.30 3.41 -7.34
CA LEU A 23 -4.88 3.74 -6.04
C LEU A 23 -6.40 3.61 -6.18
N ASP A 24 -7.00 2.86 -5.28
CA ASP A 24 -8.46 2.66 -5.24
C ASP A 24 -8.95 3.05 -3.85
N MET A 25 -9.37 4.28 -3.71
CA MET A 25 -9.73 4.84 -2.41
C MET A 25 -10.97 4.19 -1.80
N SER A 26 -11.80 3.52 -2.61
CA SER A 26 -12.97 2.83 -2.09
C SER A 26 -12.60 1.65 -1.19
N ARG A 27 -11.39 1.14 -1.30
CA ARG A 27 -10.90 0.02 -0.48
C ARG A 27 -10.38 0.45 0.89
N ALA A 28 -10.21 1.75 1.10
CA ALA A 28 -9.66 2.30 2.36
C ALA A 28 -10.76 2.72 3.33
N ASP A 29 -11.89 2.03 3.30
CA ASP A 29 -13.02 2.33 4.17
C ASP A 29 -12.59 2.25 5.64
N GLY A 30 -12.93 3.27 6.41
CA GLY A 30 -12.58 3.30 7.81
C GLY A 30 -11.16 3.76 8.12
N ALA A 31 -10.44 4.29 7.13
CA ALA A 31 -9.06 4.75 7.34
C ALA A 31 -8.94 6.05 8.15
N GLY A 32 -10.05 6.72 8.44
CA GLY A 32 -10.07 7.90 9.30
C GLY A 32 -9.90 9.23 8.58
N LEU A 33 -9.43 9.23 7.33
CA LEU A 33 -9.30 10.44 6.51
C LEU A 33 -10.31 10.40 5.37
N PRO A 34 -10.84 11.56 4.96
CA PRO A 34 -11.62 11.63 3.73
C PRO A 34 -10.79 11.12 2.55
N ALA A 35 -11.44 10.44 1.60
CA ALA A 35 -10.76 9.82 0.47
C ALA A 35 -9.82 10.76 -0.29
N PRO A 36 -10.22 12.00 -0.62
CA PRO A 36 -9.30 12.91 -1.34
C PRO A 36 -8.05 13.26 -0.55
N GLU A 37 -8.16 13.37 0.78
CA GLU A 37 -7.02 13.68 1.62
C GLU A 37 -6.07 12.49 1.73
N LEU A 38 -6.61 11.30 1.88
CA LEU A 38 -5.80 10.08 1.92
C LEU A 38 -5.06 9.89 0.60
N GLU A 39 -5.76 10.07 -0.52
CA GLU A 39 -5.15 9.93 -1.85
C GLU A 39 -3.99 10.90 -2.02
N ARG A 40 -4.20 12.16 -1.69
CA ARG A 40 -3.15 13.17 -1.80
C ARG A 40 -1.94 12.81 -0.94
N ARG A 41 -2.19 12.37 0.30
CA ARG A 41 -1.12 11.98 1.21
C ARG A 41 -0.30 10.82 0.65
N LEU A 42 -0.97 9.79 0.13
CA LEU A 42 -0.29 8.63 -0.44
C LEU A 42 0.56 9.03 -1.64
N ILE A 43 0.03 9.88 -2.51
CA ILE A 43 0.77 10.35 -3.68
C ILE A 43 2.00 11.16 -3.24
N GLU A 44 1.86 12.04 -2.28
CA GLU A 44 2.97 12.85 -1.76
C GLU A 44 4.06 11.98 -1.14
N LEU A 45 3.70 10.85 -0.57
CA LEU A 45 4.66 9.91 0.01
C LEU A 45 5.36 9.04 -1.03
N GLY A 46 4.91 9.10 -2.29
CA GLY A 46 5.52 8.34 -3.38
C GLY A 46 4.73 7.13 -3.85
N PHE A 47 3.54 6.89 -3.29
CA PHE A 47 2.70 5.77 -3.70
C PHE A 47 1.95 6.11 -4.98
N VAL A 48 2.67 6.07 -6.10
CA VAL A 48 2.14 6.42 -7.41
C VAL A 48 2.21 5.21 -8.34
N GLU A 49 1.36 5.20 -9.35
CA GLU A 49 1.34 4.12 -10.34
C GLU A 49 2.73 3.90 -10.92
N GLY A 50 3.14 2.66 -10.98
CA GLY A 50 4.45 2.26 -11.50
C GLY A 50 5.58 2.23 -10.48
N ALA A 51 5.36 2.77 -9.27
CA ALA A 51 6.41 2.77 -8.25
C ALA A 51 6.58 1.37 -7.66
N ASP A 52 7.83 1.03 -7.37
CA ASP A 52 8.15 -0.23 -6.68
C ASP A 52 7.93 -0.08 -5.19
N VAL A 53 7.41 -1.14 -4.58
CA VAL A 53 7.18 -1.18 -3.14
C VAL A 53 7.68 -2.49 -2.55
N GLU A 54 8.09 -2.44 -1.30
CA GLU A 54 8.48 -3.62 -0.54
C GLU A 54 7.96 -3.48 0.88
N LEU A 55 7.26 -4.52 1.38
CA LEU A 55 6.79 -4.56 2.75
C LEU A 55 7.89 -5.16 3.62
N LEU A 56 8.52 -4.32 4.43
CA LEU A 56 9.73 -4.69 5.19
C LEU A 56 9.41 -5.31 6.54
N HIS A 57 8.47 -4.73 7.28
CA HIS A 57 8.16 -5.10 8.65
C HIS A 57 6.69 -4.93 8.94
N GLN A 58 6.23 -5.57 10.01
CA GLN A 58 4.87 -5.36 10.52
C GLN A 58 4.92 -5.26 12.04
N GLY A 59 3.96 -4.55 12.59
CA GLY A 59 3.84 -4.37 14.02
C GLY A 59 3.40 -5.63 14.74
N LEU A 60 3.54 -5.64 16.07
CA LEU A 60 3.29 -6.81 16.91
C LEU A 60 1.80 -7.06 17.15
N PHE A 61 0.95 -6.05 16.99
CA PHE A 61 -0.48 -6.17 17.28
C PHE A 61 -1.27 -6.29 15.98
N GLY A 62 -1.57 -7.54 15.58
CA GLY A 62 -2.33 -7.80 14.36
C GLY A 62 -1.58 -7.47 13.08
N GLY A 63 -0.25 -7.37 13.16
CA GLY A 63 0.55 -7.04 11.99
C GLY A 63 0.49 -5.57 11.57
N ASP A 64 0.13 -4.68 12.50
CA ASP A 64 -0.05 -3.25 12.22
C ASP A 64 0.81 -2.42 13.17
N PRO A 65 1.32 -1.26 12.73
CA PRO A 65 1.37 -0.78 11.34
C PRO A 65 2.41 -1.55 10.52
N ILE A 66 2.40 -1.34 9.20
CA ILE A 66 3.42 -1.92 8.32
C ILE A 66 4.44 -0.87 7.94
N ALA A 67 5.68 -1.31 7.72
CA ALA A 67 6.76 -0.45 7.21
C ALA A 67 6.99 -0.83 5.74
N VAL A 68 6.80 0.12 4.85
CA VAL A 68 6.86 -0.08 3.41
C VAL A 68 7.95 0.81 2.82
N ARG A 69 8.82 0.21 2.02
CA ARG A 69 9.79 0.99 1.23
C ARG A 69 9.14 1.41 -0.08
N VAL A 70 9.16 2.70 -0.37
CA VAL A 70 8.70 3.26 -1.62
C VAL A 70 9.60 4.46 -1.95
N ALA A 71 9.99 4.62 -3.22
CA ALA A 71 10.82 5.75 -3.66
C ALA A 71 12.06 5.96 -2.76
N ALA A 72 12.72 4.87 -2.37
CA ALA A 72 13.91 4.86 -1.51
C ALA A 72 13.67 5.38 -0.09
N THR A 73 12.42 5.47 0.34
CA THR A 73 12.03 5.93 1.67
C THR A 73 11.20 4.86 2.35
N THR A 74 11.34 4.71 3.67
CA THR A 74 10.52 3.78 4.44
C THR A 74 9.40 4.55 5.13
N ILE A 75 8.17 4.14 4.85
CA ILE A 75 6.96 4.81 5.33
C ILE A 75 6.19 3.83 6.21
N ALA A 76 5.72 4.32 7.36
CA ALA A 76 4.81 3.55 8.22
C ALA A 76 3.37 3.84 7.80
N LEU A 77 2.61 2.78 7.55
CA LEU A 77 1.20 2.88 7.18
C LEU A 77 0.39 1.90 8.00
N ARG A 78 -0.83 2.28 8.33
CA ARG A 78 -1.78 1.31 8.83
C ARG A 78 -2.30 0.46 7.67
N ARG A 79 -2.56 -0.82 7.94
CA ARG A 79 -3.04 -1.72 6.88
C ARG A 79 -4.33 -1.20 6.24
N ARG A 80 -5.22 -0.60 7.03
CA ARG A 80 -6.46 -0.05 6.49
C ARG A 80 -6.23 1.10 5.50
N GLU A 81 -5.17 1.88 5.69
CA GLU A 81 -4.79 2.92 4.73
C GLU A 81 -4.20 2.29 3.48
N ALA A 82 -3.36 1.28 3.67
CA ALA A 82 -2.69 0.57 2.58
C ALA A 82 -3.65 -0.27 1.73
N MET A 83 -4.88 -0.49 2.19
CA MET A 83 -5.89 -1.15 1.37
C MET A 83 -6.18 -0.40 0.08
N ALA A 84 -5.98 0.92 0.06
CA ALA A 84 -6.17 1.74 -1.14
C ALA A 84 -5.09 1.53 -2.18
N ILE A 85 -3.96 0.93 -1.82
CA ILE A 85 -2.82 0.76 -2.72
C ILE A 85 -2.93 -0.61 -3.39
N VAL A 86 -3.27 -0.61 -4.68
CA VAL A 86 -3.39 -1.85 -5.45
C VAL A 86 -2.04 -2.16 -6.08
N VAL A 87 -1.54 -3.36 -5.84
CA VAL A 87 -0.20 -3.76 -6.26
C VAL A 87 -0.24 -5.04 -7.07
N VAL A 88 0.80 -5.23 -7.89
CA VAL A 88 1.05 -6.49 -8.59
C VAL A 88 2.41 -7.01 -8.11
N PRO A 89 2.54 -8.33 -7.91
CA PRO A 89 3.82 -8.93 -7.49
C PRO A 89 4.89 -8.75 -8.55
N ARG A 90 6.11 -8.65 -8.10
CA ARG A 90 7.28 -8.63 -8.98
C ARG A 90 7.94 -9.98 -9.02
#